data_fb49ab6b17694ce1122b9a542514da56
#
_entry.id   fb49ab6b17694ce1122b9a542514da56
#
_cell.length_a   1.000
_cell.length_b   1.000
_cell.length_c   1.000
_cell.angle_alpha   90.00
_cell.angle_beta   90.00
_cell.angle_gamma   90.00
#
_symmetry.space_group_name_H-M   'P 1'
#
loop_
_entity.id
_entity.type
_entity.pdbx_description
1 polymer ?
#
loop_
_entity_poly.entity_id
_entity_poly.type
_entity_poly.pdbx_seq_one_letter_code
_entity_poly.pdbx_strand_id
1 'polypeptide(L)'
;MKIIDVVCSGGRTGFYFDDQRAIKGGAGHDGVFYVGAPVTEGFTSVRQAGESISVMLILEDGQIAMGDCAAVQYSGAGGRDPLFLAKDFIPIIDKYIKPQLVGKEANDFRGLCAMMEAIQVEGKRLHTAIRYGMSQAILDAVAKATGRLMCEVVADEYGCTVSETPIDIFTQSGDDRYNGADKMIIKGAQVLPHALINNVEDKLGKNGEKLAEYVAWLRDRILANRTNEAYAPVFHIDVYGTIGAIFGNNNYVGMADYIEKLGEIAKPFKLRIEGPMDCDCDRETQMTALAGLTAELDKRGCDVELVADEWCNTLEDIKLFADNKAGHMVQIKTPDLGGINNTIEAVLYCKEKGIGAYQGGTCNETDRSAQVCVHCAMATKPVQILAKPGMGVDEGYMIVYNEMNRILAIRNAKKNNK
;
A
#
# COMPACT_ATOMS: atom_id res chain seq x y z
N MET A 1 -12.45 -7.42 -28.31
CA MET A 1 -13.27 -6.18 -28.15
C MET A 1 -12.33 -4.99 -28.12
N LYS A 2 -12.55 -4.02 -29.02
CA LYS A 2 -11.63 -2.88 -29.19
C LYS A 2 -11.92 -1.76 -28.20
N ILE A 3 -10.86 -1.08 -27.80
CA ILE A 3 -10.92 0.22 -27.12
C ILE A 3 -11.16 1.27 -28.21
N ILE A 4 -12.27 1.98 -28.16
CA ILE A 4 -12.63 2.97 -29.20
C ILE A 4 -12.36 4.42 -28.76
N ASP A 5 -12.26 4.69 -27.46
CA ASP A 5 -11.89 6.00 -26.93
C ASP A 5 -11.27 5.91 -25.56
N VAL A 6 -10.55 6.97 -25.15
CA VAL A 6 -10.01 7.20 -23.81
C VAL A 6 -10.44 8.57 -23.35
N VAL A 7 -11.16 8.62 -22.22
CA VAL A 7 -11.67 9.86 -21.63
C VAL A 7 -11.12 10.01 -20.22
N CYS A 8 -10.69 11.21 -19.86
CA CYS A 8 -10.15 11.52 -18.54
C CYS A 8 -10.99 12.55 -17.81
N SER A 9 -11.08 12.41 -16.49
CA SER A 9 -11.67 13.44 -15.64
C SER A 9 -10.82 13.64 -14.38
N GLY A 10 -10.64 14.90 -13.96
CA GLY A 10 -10.02 15.21 -12.67
C GLY A 10 -10.92 14.81 -11.51
N GLY A 11 -10.32 14.28 -10.45
CA GLY A 11 -10.98 13.82 -9.24
C GLY A 11 -10.22 14.19 -7.97
N ARG A 12 -10.63 13.62 -6.85
CA ARG A 12 -9.98 13.75 -5.55
C ARG A 12 -9.60 12.38 -5.01
N THR A 13 -8.51 12.35 -4.25
CA THR A 13 -8.12 11.18 -3.47
C THR A 13 -8.73 11.22 -2.07
N GLY A 14 -8.59 10.13 -1.33
CA GLY A 14 -9.10 10.05 0.05
C GLY A 14 -8.27 10.81 1.08
N PHE A 15 -7.22 11.54 0.65
CA PHE A 15 -6.34 12.24 1.57
C PHE A 15 -5.78 13.53 0.95
N TYR A 16 -4.53 13.88 1.29
CA TYR A 16 -3.86 15.13 0.93
C TYR A 16 -2.56 14.86 0.18
N PHE A 17 -2.06 15.88 -0.54
CA PHE A 17 -0.65 15.99 -0.86
C PHE A 17 0.02 16.86 0.21
N ASP A 18 1.13 16.36 0.76
CA ASP A 18 1.92 17.03 1.78
C ASP A 18 3.33 17.31 1.26
N ASP A 19 3.78 18.53 1.39
CA ASP A 19 5.16 18.92 1.11
C ASP A 19 6.08 18.40 2.22
N GLN A 20 6.60 17.17 2.04
CA GLN A 20 7.45 16.53 3.04
C GLN A 20 8.70 17.36 3.38
N ARG A 21 9.26 18.08 2.39
CA ARG A 21 10.45 18.92 2.63
C ARG A 21 10.14 20.09 3.55
N ALA A 22 9.00 20.74 3.37
CA ALA A 22 8.55 21.80 4.28
C ALA A 22 8.26 21.26 5.68
N ILE A 23 7.64 20.07 5.78
CA ILE A 23 7.35 19.42 7.07
C ILE A 23 8.65 19.05 7.80
N LYS A 24 9.59 18.39 7.14
CA LYS A 24 10.92 18.08 7.69
C LYS A 24 11.72 19.36 8.02
N GLY A 25 11.45 20.45 7.32
CA GLY A 25 12.01 21.78 7.58
C GLY A 25 11.41 22.53 8.78
N GLY A 26 10.44 21.93 9.47
CA GLY A 26 9.86 22.47 10.71
C GLY A 26 8.56 23.25 10.51
N ALA A 27 7.78 22.98 9.46
CA ALA A 27 6.45 23.54 9.31
C ALA A 27 5.57 23.20 10.53
N GLY A 28 4.98 24.19 11.16
CA GLY A 28 4.14 24.04 12.34
C GLY A 28 2.75 23.48 11.99
N HIS A 29 2.01 23.06 13.00
CA HIS A 29 0.61 22.61 12.87
C HIS A 29 -0.37 23.67 13.41
N ASP A 30 -1.52 23.79 12.72
CA ASP A 30 -2.71 24.48 13.21
C ASP A 30 -3.93 23.55 12.91
N GLY A 31 -4.24 22.68 13.83
CA GLY A 31 -5.20 21.61 13.60
C GLY A 31 -4.73 20.66 12.48
N VAL A 32 -5.53 20.51 11.42
CA VAL A 32 -5.19 19.69 10.24
C VAL A 32 -4.29 20.44 9.24
N PHE A 33 -4.20 21.76 9.35
CA PHE A 33 -3.36 22.57 8.48
C PHE A 33 -1.89 22.54 8.94
N TYR A 34 -0.99 22.67 7.94
CA TYR A 34 0.40 23.05 8.22
C TYR A 34 0.57 24.55 8.02
N VAL A 35 1.35 25.17 8.91
CA VAL A 35 1.69 26.59 8.88
C VAL A 35 3.07 26.77 8.24
N GLY A 36 3.17 27.65 7.24
CA GLY A 36 4.41 27.95 6.55
C GLY A 36 4.22 27.96 5.04
N ALA A 37 5.30 28.29 4.32
CA ALA A 37 5.32 28.25 2.86
C ALA A 37 5.77 26.88 2.36
N PRO A 38 5.21 26.39 1.24
CA PRO A 38 5.72 25.21 0.59
C PRO A 38 7.10 25.46 0.00
N VAL A 39 7.94 24.42 -0.10
CA VAL A 39 9.29 24.48 -0.65
C VAL A 39 9.49 23.54 -1.85
N THR A 40 8.61 22.55 -2.02
CA THR A 40 8.64 21.63 -3.16
C THR A 40 7.88 22.25 -4.34
N GLU A 41 8.46 22.18 -5.54
CA GLU A 41 7.87 22.72 -6.76
C GLU A 41 6.46 22.15 -7.01
N GLY A 42 5.54 23.03 -7.44
CA GLY A 42 4.15 22.70 -7.74
C GLY A 42 3.18 22.81 -6.54
N PHE A 43 3.67 22.78 -5.31
CA PHE A 43 2.83 22.97 -4.14
C PHE A 43 2.43 24.44 -3.95
N THR A 44 1.16 24.66 -3.62
CA THR A 44 0.59 25.98 -3.29
C THR A 44 0.44 26.20 -1.79
N SER A 45 0.45 25.14 -1.01
CA SER A 45 0.46 25.10 0.46
C SER A 45 1.19 23.85 0.93
N VAL A 46 1.67 23.83 2.17
CA VAL A 46 2.38 22.67 2.72
C VAL A 46 1.50 21.42 2.71
N ARG A 47 0.19 21.56 2.95
CA ARG A 47 -0.82 20.53 2.76
C ARG A 47 -1.90 21.05 1.83
N GLN A 48 -2.21 20.30 0.79
CA GLN A 48 -3.27 20.60 -0.16
C GLN A 48 -4.09 19.34 -0.49
N ALA A 49 -5.28 19.52 -1.06
CA ALA A 49 -6.13 18.38 -1.43
C ALA A 49 -5.41 17.45 -2.40
N GLY A 50 -5.46 16.14 -2.14
CA GLY A 50 -4.99 15.15 -3.07
C GLY A 50 -5.86 15.12 -4.34
N GLU A 51 -5.21 15.06 -5.51
CA GLU A 51 -5.89 14.96 -6.80
C GLU A 51 -5.70 13.58 -7.42
N SER A 52 -6.70 13.15 -8.17
CA SER A 52 -6.66 11.94 -9.00
C SER A 52 -7.10 12.26 -10.42
N ILE A 53 -6.85 11.33 -11.33
CA ILE A 53 -7.44 11.34 -12.67
C ILE A 53 -8.14 10.01 -12.87
N SER A 54 -9.45 10.04 -13.08
CA SER A 54 -10.18 8.86 -13.53
C SER A 54 -9.96 8.70 -15.03
N VAL A 55 -9.46 7.52 -15.42
CA VAL A 55 -9.29 7.12 -16.81
C VAL A 55 -10.41 6.15 -17.18
N MET A 56 -11.14 6.48 -18.24
CA MET A 56 -12.26 5.71 -18.76
C MET A 56 -11.93 5.22 -20.17
N LEU A 57 -11.81 3.91 -20.35
CA LEU A 57 -11.64 3.27 -21.65
C LEU A 57 -13.02 2.87 -22.16
N ILE A 58 -13.44 3.46 -23.27
CA ILE A 58 -14.72 3.12 -23.92
C ILE A 58 -14.49 1.95 -24.86
N LEU A 59 -15.24 0.87 -24.66
CA LEU A 59 -15.18 -0.33 -25.48
C LEU A 59 -16.20 -0.26 -26.63
N GLU A 60 -15.98 -1.00 -27.70
CA GLU A 60 -16.81 -0.94 -28.92
C GLU A 60 -18.27 -1.36 -28.72
N ASP A 61 -18.59 -2.08 -27.64
CA ASP A 61 -19.95 -2.44 -27.24
C ASP A 61 -20.62 -1.39 -26.29
N GLY A 62 -19.92 -0.29 -26.00
CA GLY A 62 -20.38 0.78 -25.13
C GLY A 62 -20.07 0.58 -23.64
N GLN A 63 -19.47 -0.51 -23.25
CA GLN A 63 -18.99 -0.66 -21.87
C GLN A 63 -17.86 0.35 -21.58
N ILE A 64 -17.77 0.81 -20.32
CA ILE A 64 -16.75 1.75 -19.87
C ILE A 64 -15.89 1.05 -18.82
N ALA A 65 -14.62 0.87 -19.13
CA ALA A 65 -13.64 0.34 -18.18
C ALA A 65 -12.90 1.49 -17.49
N MET A 66 -12.65 1.38 -16.19
CA MET A 66 -12.18 2.49 -15.37
C MET A 66 -10.97 2.13 -14.54
N GLY A 67 -10.07 3.11 -14.36
CA GLY A 67 -8.98 3.08 -13.40
C GLY A 67 -8.66 4.51 -12.95
N ASP A 68 -8.08 4.65 -11.77
CA ASP A 68 -7.76 5.95 -11.20
C ASP A 68 -6.26 6.12 -11.02
N CYS A 69 -5.72 7.17 -11.65
CA CYS A 69 -4.37 7.64 -11.40
C CYS A 69 -4.34 8.32 -10.03
N ALA A 70 -3.54 7.78 -9.13
CA ALA A 70 -3.31 8.34 -7.81
C ALA A 70 -1.82 8.26 -7.47
N ALA A 71 -1.29 9.29 -6.82
CA ALA A 71 0.08 9.35 -6.33
C ALA A 71 0.10 9.26 -4.81
N VAL A 72 1.25 8.93 -4.25
CA VAL A 72 1.43 8.95 -2.80
C VAL A 72 1.34 10.37 -2.22
N GLN A 73 1.09 10.45 -0.94
CA GLN A 73 0.96 11.70 -0.18
C GLN A 73 2.18 12.63 -0.34
N TYR A 74 3.40 12.08 -0.29
CA TYR A 74 4.66 12.82 -0.33
C TYR A 74 5.25 12.90 -1.74
N SER A 75 4.48 13.41 -2.69
CA SER A 75 4.93 13.61 -4.07
C SER A 75 6.13 14.55 -4.16
N GLY A 76 7.04 14.30 -5.11
CA GLY A 76 8.23 15.12 -5.33
C GLY A 76 9.32 15.01 -4.27
N ALA A 77 9.22 14.08 -3.33
CA ALA A 77 10.19 13.81 -2.28
C ALA A 77 10.59 12.32 -2.24
N GLY A 78 11.77 12.01 -1.72
CA GLY A 78 12.23 10.62 -1.57
C GLY A 78 12.36 9.85 -2.88
N GLY A 79 12.79 10.51 -3.97
CA GLY A 79 12.94 9.89 -5.29
C GLY A 79 11.63 9.72 -6.07
N ARG A 80 10.51 10.17 -5.54
CA ARG A 80 9.20 10.09 -6.18
C ARG A 80 9.01 11.11 -7.29
N ASP A 81 8.11 10.80 -8.21
CA ASP A 81 7.70 11.69 -9.29
C ASP A 81 7.11 13.02 -8.75
N PRO A 82 7.06 14.11 -9.55
CA PRO A 82 6.54 15.41 -9.13
C PRO A 82 5.11 15.36 -8.64
N LEU A 83 4.63 16.47 -8.06
CA LEU A 83 3.24 16.65 -7.64
C LEU A 83 2.27 16.34 -8.78
N PHE A 84 1.31 15.44 -8.53
CA PHE A 84 0.36 14.95 -9.52
C PHE A 84 -0.92 15.79 -9.53
N LEU A 85 -1.04 16.69 -10.51
CA LEU A 85 -2.23 17.54 -10.68
C LEU A 85 -2.95 17.22 -11.99
N ALA A 86 -4.27 17.08 -11.93
CA ALA A 86 -5.08 16.69 -13.09
C ALA A 86 -4.91 17.61 -14.30
N LYS A 87 -4.79 18.92 -14.06
CA LYS A 87 -4.58 19.94 -15.12
C LYS A 87 -3.29 19.73 -15.91
N ASP A 88 -2.26 19.17 -15.28
CA ASP A 88 -0.93 19.00 -15.89
C ASP A 88 -0.81 17.66 -16.61
N PHE A 89 -1.50 16.62 -16.13
CA PHE A 89 -1.31 15.25 -16.63
C PHE A 89 -2.43 14.74 -17.54
N ILE A 90 -3.66 15.29 -17.52
CA ILE A 90 -4.70 14.96 -18.51
C ILE A 90 -4.20 15.23 -19.95
N PRO A 91 -3.58 16.39 -20.26
CA PRO A 91 -3.05 16.64 -21.61
C PRO A 91 -1.96 15.62 -22.05
N ILE A 92 -1.20 15.08 -21.10
CA ILE A 92 -0.18 14.06 -21.38
C ILE A 92 -0.87 12.74 -21.77
N ILE A 93 -1.92 12.35 -21.05
CA ILE A 93 -2.70 11.15 -21.37
C ILE A 93 -3.32 11.28 -22.77
N ASP A 94 -3.96 12.39 -23.05
CA ASP A 94 -4.61 12.65 -24.34
C ASP A 94 -3.62 12.63 -25.52
N LYS A 95 -2.44 13.24 -25.33
CA LYS A 95 -1.45 13.38 -26.40
C LYS A 95 -0.64 12.11 -26.66
N TYR A 96 -0.21 11.41 -25.61
CA TYR A 96 0.79 10.35 -25.74
C TYR A 96 0.22 8.94 -25.54
N ILE A 97 -0.86 8.79 -24.76
CA ILE A 97 -1.41 7.48 -24.37
C ILE A 97 -2.63 7.12 -25.20
N LYS A 98 -3.60 8.01 -25.27
CA LYS A 98 -4.84 7.78 -26.04
C LYS A 98 -4.58 7.27 -27.47
N PRO A 99 -3.66 7.83 -28.29
CA PRO A 99 -3.39 7.32 -29.63
C PRO A 99 -2.79 5.91 -29.65
N GLN A 100 -2.16 5.47 -28.56
CA GLN A 100 -1.56 4.14 -28.46
C GLN A 100 -2.59 3.07 -28.10
N LEU A 101 -3.64 3.44 -27.37
CA LEU A 101 -4.67 2.52 -26.87
C LEU A 101 -5.87 2.41 -27.81
N VAL A 102 -6.28 3.49 -28.46
CA VAL A 102 -7.43 3.48 -29.38
C VAL A 102 -7.15 2.51 -30.54
N GLY A 103 -8.11 1.60 -30.78
CA GLY A 103 -8.01 0.54 -31.78
C GLY A 103 -7.37 -0.75 -31.29
N LYS A 104 -6.80 -0.80 -30.08
CA LYS A 104 -6.26 -2.02 -29.49
C LYS A 104 -7.36 -2.95 -29.00
N GLU A 105 -7.12 -4.26 -29.11
CA GLU A 105 -7.99 -5.29 -28.54
C GLU A 105 -7.74 -5.41 -27.04
N ALA A 106 -8.81 -5.36 -26.23
CA ALA A 106 -8.77 -5.57 -24.79
C ALA A 106 -8.81 -7.09 -24.48
N ASN A 107 -7.72 -7.81 -24.75
CA ASN A 107 -7.64 -9.25 -24.60
C ASN A 107 -6.31 -9.78 -23.99
N ASP A 108 -5.36 -8.89 -23.72
CA ASP A 108 -4.04 -9.20 -23.20
C ASP A 108 -3.64 -8.09 -22.20
N PHE A 109 -3.86 -8.32 -20.92
CA PHE A 109 -3.55 -7.34 -19.87
C PHE A 109 -2.05 -7.09 -19.77
N ARG A 110 -1.22 -8.16 -19.75
CA ARG A 110 0.23 -8.03 -19.60
C ARG A 110 0.87 -7.32 -20.79
N GLY A 111 0.46 -7.69 -22.01
CA GLY A 111 0.98 -7.07 -23.23
C GLY A 111 0.61 -5.59 -23.35
N LEU A 112 -0.63 -5.21 -22.99
CA LEU A 112 -1.05 -3.81 -22.97
C LEU A 112 -0.32 -3.02 -21.88
N CYS A 113 -0.10 -3.60 -20.70
CA CYS A 113 0.72 -2.96 -19.66
C CYS A 113 2.17 -2.77 -20.11
N ALA A 114 2.79 -3.76 -20.72
CA ALA A 114 4.16 -3.65 -21.25
C ALA A 114 4.27 -2.54 -22.32
N MET A 115 3.27 -2.41 -23.18
CA MET A 115 3.19 -1.32 -24.14
C MET A 115 3.10 0.04 -23.43
N MET A 116 2.30 0.16 -22.36
CA MET A 116 2.18 1.40 -21.57
C MET A 116 3.48 1.76 -20.86
N GLU A 117 4.18 0.79 -20.28
CA GLU A 117 5.48 0.98 -19.62
C GLU A 117 6.56 1.50 -20.57
N ALA A 118 6.47 1.16 -21.86
CA ALA A 118 7.43 1.58 -22.89
C ALA A 118 7.21 3.02 -23.38
N ILE A 119 6.08 3.66 -23.04
CA ILE A 119 5.79 5.04 -23.46
C ILE A 119 6.70 6.01 -22.73
N GLN A 120 7.34 6.88 -23.49
CA GLN A 120 8.18 7.96 -22.97
C GLN A 120 7.62 9.33 -23.41
N VAL A 121 7.71 10.28 -22.50
CA VAL A 121 7.39 11.69 -22.72
C VAL A 121 8.67 12.49 -22.57
N GLU A 122 9.13 13.11 -23.63
CA GLU A 122 10.39 13.88 -23.66
C GLU A 122 11.61 13.11 -23.11
N GLY A 123 11.68 11.81 -23.45
CA GLY A 123 12.77 10.92 -23.02
C GLY A 123 12.66 10.42 -21.57
N LYS A 124 11.59 10.73 -20.88
CA LYS A 124 11.32 10.25 -19.51
C LYS A 124 10.16 9.26 -19.51
N ARG A 125 10.19 8.32 -18.59
CA ARG A 125 9.07 7.40 -18.35
C ARG A 125 7.81 8.18 -17.92
N LEU A 126 6.64 7.60 -18.15
CA LEU A 126 5.39 8.14 -17.62
C LEU A 126 5.44 8.22 -16.09
N HIS A 127 4.76 9.23 -15.55
CA HIS A 127 4.54 9.38 -14.11
C HIS A 127 3.94 8.08 -13.51
N THR A 128 4.42 7.66 -12.33
CA THR A 128 3.96 6.44 -11.66
C THR A 128 2.44 6.40 -11.49
N ALA A 129 1.81 7.52 -11.13
CA ALA A 129 0.36 7.62 -11.00
C ALA A 129 -0.39 7.33 -12.31
N ILE A 130 0.13 7.79 -13.47
CA ILE A 130 -0.47 7.49 -14.77
C ILE A 130 -0.37 6.00 -15.05
N ARG A 131 0.80 5.40 -14.86
CA ARG A 131 1.02 3.96 -15.05
C ARG A 131 0.07 3.16 -14.16
N TYR A 132 -0.12 3.59 -12.91
CA TYR A 132 -1.01 2.98 -11.94
C TYR A 132 -2.48 3.00 -12.40
N GLY A 133 -3.03 4.16 -12.74
CA GLY A 133 -4.42 4.27 -13.16
C GLY A 133 -4.71 3.64 -14.52
N MET A 134 -3.80 3.82 -15.47
CA MET A 134 -3.96 3.22 -16.81
C MET A 134 -3.97 1.69 -16.76
N SER A 135 -3.08 1.07 -15.99
CA SER A 135 -3.05 -0.39 -15.84
C SER A 135 -4.31 -0.95 -15.16
N GLN A 136 -4.91 -0.20 -14.25
CA GLN A 136 -6.21 -0.53 -13.66
C GLN A 136 -7.32 -0.53 -14.73
N ALA A 137 -7.39 0.54 -15.53
CA ALA A 137 -8.38 0.65 -16.60
C ALA A 137 -8.20 -0.45 -17.66
N ILE A 138 -6.96 -0.81 -18.01
CA ILE A 138 -6.65 -1.91 -18.93
C ILE A 138 -7.13 -3.25 -18.34
N LEU A 139 -6.87 -3.53 -17.05
CA LEU A 139 -7.33 -4.76 -16.41
C LEU A 139 -8.86 -4.86 -16.41
N ASP A 140 -9.55 -3.77 -16.11
CA ASP A 140 -11.02 -3.71 -16.16
C ASP A 140 -11.55 -3.89 -17.61
N ALA A 141 -10.86 -3.32 -18.61
CA ALA A 141 -11.22 -3.48 -20.02
C ALA A 141 -11.10 -4.94 -20.45
N VAL A 142 -10.00 -5.61 -20.14
CA VAL A 142 -9.81 -7.04 -20.45
C VAL A 142 -10.83 -7.91 -19.72
N ALA A 143 -11.13 -7.61 -18.45
CA ALA A 143 -12.14 -8.33 -17.69
C ALA A 143 -13.53 -8.22 -18.33
N LYS A 144 -13.94 -7.02 -18.71
CA LYS A 144 -15.23 -6.74 -19.38
C LYS A 144 -15.28 -7.38 -20.76
N ALA A 145 -14.25 -7.20 -21.58
CA ALA A 145 -14.17 -7.76 -22.92
C ALA A 145 -14.24 -9.29 -22.95
N THR A 146 -13.80 -9.94 -21.87
CA THR A 146 -13.78 -11.41 -21.76
C THR A 146 -14.86 -12.00 -20.85
N GLY A 147 -15.73 -11.17 -20.27
CA GLY A 147 -16.82 -11.60 -19.36
C GLY A 147 -16.29 -12.23 -18.05
N ARG A 148 -15.11 -11.84 -17.61
CA ARG A 148 -14.44 -12.35 -16.41
C ARG A 148 -14.37 -11.28 -15.31
N LEU A 149 -14.08 -11.70 -14.07
CA LEU A 149 -13.65 -10.79 -13.02
C LEU A 149 -12.19 -10.40 -13.25
N MET A 150 -11.79 -9.20 -12.83
CA MET A 150 -10.38 -8.77 -12.92
C MET A 150 -9.41 -9.76 -12.25
N CYS A 151 -9.78 -10.32 -11.09
CA CYS A 151 -8.96 -11.35 -10.43
C CYS A 151 -8.83 -12.65 -11.23
N GLU A 152 -9.82 -12.99 -12.06
CA GLU A 152 -9.77 -14.15 -12.94
C GLU A 152 -8.83 -13.90 -14.13
N VAL A 153 -8.79 -12.67 -14.64
CA VAL A 153 -7.82 -12.24 -15.66
C VAL A 153 -6.39 -12.34 -15.13
N VAL A 154 -6.14 -11.75 -13.94
CA VAL A 154 -4.82 -11.83 -13.29
C VAL A 154 -4.41 -13.27 -13.05
N ALA A 155 -5.32 -14.10 -12.52
CA ALA A 155 -5.00 -15.50 -12.21
C ALA A 155 -4.60 -16.29 -13.47
N ASP A 156 -5.29 -16.07 -14.57
CA ASP A 156 -5.01 -16.73 -15.85
C ASP A 156 -3.68 -16.26 -16.45
N GLU A 157 -3.47 -14.96 -16.58
CA GLU A 157 -2.27 -14.41 -17.23
C GLU A 157 -0.97 -14.58 -16.41
N TYR A 158 -1.06 -14.75 -15.10
CA TYR A 158 0.09 -14.96 -14.21
C TYR A 158 0.22 -16.40 -13.69
N GLY A 159 -0.64 -17.32 -14.13
CA GLY A 159 -0.58 -18.72 -13.73
C GLY A 159 -0.86 -18.97 -12.26
N CYS A 160 -1.68 -18.14 -11.62
CA CYS A 160 -2.06 -18.29 -10.23
C CYS A 160 -3.55 -18.65 -10.08
N THR A 161 -4.04 -18.79 -8.87
CA THR A 161 -5.43 -19.17 -8.60
C THR A 161 -6.10 -18.17 -7.66
N VAL A 162 -7.32 -17.76 -7.99
CA VAL A 162 -8.07 -16.82 -7.14
C VAL A 162 -8.40 -17.45 -5.78
N SER A 163 -8.24 -16.69 -4.70
CA SER A 163 -8.55 -17.12 -3.35
C SER A 163 -10.03 -17.48 -3.21
N GLU A 164 -10.31 -18.49 -2.39
CA GLU A 164 -11.67 -18.92 -2.01
C GLU A 164 -12.09 -18.35 -0.65
N THR A 165 -11.17 -17.70 0.04
CA THR A 165 -11.36 -17.07 1.35
C THR A 165 -10.92 -15.61 1.30
N PRO A 166 -11.42 -14.76 2.19
CA PRO A 166 -10.93 -13.40 2.33
C PRO A 166 -9.42 -13.35 2.59
N ILE A 167 -8.78 -12.29 2.14
CA ILE A 167 -7.41 -11.91 2.52
C ILE A 167 -7.52 -11.01 3.75
N ASP A 168 -6.61 -11.14 4.70
CA ASP A 168 -6.60 -10.34 5.91
C ASP A 168 -6.46 -8.85 5.59
N ILE A 169 -7.32 -8.04 6.19
CA ILE A 169 -7.36 -6.59 5.96
C ILE A 169 -6.61 -5.88 7.08
N PHE A 170 -5.58 -5.13 6.70
CA PHE A 170 -4.84 -4.26 7.59
C PHE A 170 -5.43 -2.85 7.62
N THR A 171 -5.71 -2.35 8.81
CA THR A 171 -6.34 -1.04 9.04
C THR A 171 -5.38 -0.07 9.72
N GLN A 172 -5.47 1.21 9.33
CA GLN A 172 -4.60 2.28 9.83
C GLN A 172 -5.38 3.23 10.77
N SER A 173 -4.83 3.52 11.93
CA SER A 173 -5.41 4.46 12.89
C SER A 173 -4.98 5.91 12.66
N GLY A 174 -3.90 6.15 11.93
CA GLY A 174 -3.24 7.44 11.95
C GLY A 174 -2.89 7.85 13.39
N ASP A 175 -3.01 9.13 13.70
CA ASP A 175 -2.75 9.68 15.03
C ASP A 175 -3.83 9.32 16.07
N ASP A 176 -5.05 8.97 15.64
CA ASP A 176 -6.13 8.55 16.55
C ASP A 176 -6.00 7.08 16.96
N ARG A 177 -4.86 6.75 17.60
CA ARG A 177 -4.44 5.40 17.92
C ARG A 177 -5.40 4.61 18.81
N TYR A 178 -6.07 5.30 19.72
CA TYR A 178 -6.93 4.67 20.71
C TYR A 178 -8.36 4.48 20.20
N ASN A 179 -9.03 5.54 19.75
CA ASN A 179 -10.37 5.42 19.18
C ASN A 179 -10.34 4.63 17.84
N GLY A 180 -9.29 4.80 17.04
CA GLY A 180 -9.08 4.02 15.83
C GLY A 180 -9.02 2.53 16.14
N ALA A 181 -8.25 2.11 17.15
CA ALA A 181 -8.18 0.71 17.57
C ALA A 181 -9.54 0.17 18.04
N ASP A 182 -10.31 0.95 18.80
CA ASP A 182 -11.66 0.56 19.20
C ASP A 182 -12.58 0.30 18.01
N LYS A 183 -12.57 1.17 17.00
CA LYS A 183 -13.32 0.96 15.76
C LYS A 183 -12.89 -0.33 15.05
N MET A 184 -11.59 -0.62 15.00
CA MET A 184 -11.04 -1.82 14.38
C MET A 184 -11.50 -3.10 15.09
N ILE A 185 -11.47 -3.09 16.42
CA ILE A 185 -11.93 -4.22 17.26
C ILE A 185 -13.42 -4.47 17.03
N ILE A 186 -14.24 -3.41 17.04
CA ILE A 186 -15.70 -3.50 16.80
C ILE A 186 -15.99 -4.06 15.41
N LYS A 187 -15.22 -3.67 14.39
CA LYS A 187 -15.39 -4.16 13.01
C LYS A 187 -14.73 -5.52 12.74
N GLY A 188 -13.96 -6.05 13.69
CA GLY A 188 -13.28 -7.34 13.54
C GLY A 188 -12.17 -7.32 12.49
N ALA A 189 -11.40 -6.23 12.41
CA ALA A 189 -10.26 -6.14 11.51
C ALA A 189 -9.20 -7.19 11.85
N GLN A 190 -8.64 -7.86 10.83
CA GLN A 190 -7.72 -8.98 11.01
C GLN A 190 -6.31 -8.52 11.38
N VAL A 191 -5.89 -7.35 10.90
CA VAL A 191 -4.57 -6.77 11.17
C VAL A 191 -4.74 -5.31 11.57
N LEU A 192 -4.13 -4.89 12.66
CA LEU A 192 -4.30 -3.57 13.27
C LEU A 192 -3.12 -3.21 14.17
N PRO A 193 -2.91 -1.97 14.59
CA PRO A 193 -3.61 -0.75 14.21
C PRO A 193 -2.79 0.22 13.32
N HIS A 194 -1.58 -0.10 12.89
CA HIS A 194 -0.55 0.80 12.32
C HIS A 194 0.06 1.74 13.39
N ALA A 195 -0.74 2.47 14.12
CA ALA A 195 -0.43 3.31 15.28
C ALA A 195 0.41 4.57 15.02
N LEU A 196 1.07 4.70 13.85
CA LEU A 196 1.84 5.89 13.47
C LEU A 196 2.85 6.32 14.54
N ILE A 197 3.82 5.45 14.90
CA ILE A 197 4.83 5.72 15.93
C ILE A 197 6.02 6.52 15.33
N ASN A 198 5.75 7.71 14.84
CA ASN A 198 6.70 8.56 14.12
C ASN A 198 7.37 9.66 14.96
N ASN A 199 7.28 9.57 16.30
CA ASN A 199 7.88 10.53 17.21
C ASN A 199 8.42 9.80 18.45
N VAL A 200 9.72 10.01 18.75
CA VAL A 200 10.39 9.34 19.86
C VAL A 200 9.82 9.83 21.19
N GLU A 201 9.73 11.15 21.42
CA GLU A 201 9.35 11.69 22.73
C GLU A 201 7.88 11.41 23.07
N ASP A 202 6.98 11.59 22.09
CA ASP A 202 5.53 11.53 22.34
C ASP A 202 4.95 10.13 22.22
N LYS A 203 5.51 9.26 21.34
CA LYS A 203 4.87 8.02 20.94
C LYS A 203 5.68 6.75 21.25
N LEU A 204 7.02 6.78 21.07
CA LEU A 204 7.88 5.64 21.39
C LEU A 204 8.28 5.64 22.88
N GLY A 205 8.67 6.78 23.41
CA GLY A 205 9.37 6.95 24.69
C GLY A 205 10.90 6.88 24.52
N LYS A 206 11.63 7.56 25.40
CA LYS A 206 13.11 7.64 25.32
C LYS A 206 13.82 6.30 25.44
N ASN A 207 13.18 5.31 26.06
CA ASN A 207 13.64 3.94 26.18
C ASN A 207 12.62 2.94 25.58
N GLY A 208 11.68 3.40 24.76
CA GLY A 208 10.62 2.60 24.18
C GLY A 208 9.43 2.31 25.10
N GLU A 209 9.36 2.95 26.27
CA GLU A 209 8.36 2.67 27.31
C GLU A 209 6.93 2.97 26.84
N LYS A 210 6.71 4.06 26.11
CA LYS A 210 5.36 4.46 25.66
C LYS A 210 4.80 3.48 24.62
N LEU A 211 5.63 2.96 23.72
CA LEU A 211 5.19 1.92 22.78
C LEU A 211 4.87 0.61 23.51
N ALA A 212 5.68 0.23 24.50
CA ALA A 212 5.42 -0.97 25.30
C ALA A 212 4.08 -0.85 26.06
N GLU A 213 3.80 0.32 26.65
CA GLU A 213 2.51 0.64 27.29
C GLU A 213 1.35 0.58 26.29
N TYR A 214 1.53 1.11 25.09
CA TYR A 214 0.51 1.06 24.03
C TYR A 214 0.22 -0.38 23.56
N VAL A 215 1.24 -1.21 23.38
CA VAL A 215 1.08 -2.63 23.02
C VAL A 215 0.33 -3.39 24.12
N ALA A 216 0.67 -3.14 25.39
CA ALA A 216 -0.05 -3.73 26.53
C ALA A 216 -1.52 -3.29 26.58
N TRP A 217 -1.77 -1.98 26.41
CA TRP A 217 -3.12 -1.44 26.35
C TRP A 217 -3.93 -2.07 25.19
N LEU A 218 -3.35 -2.17 24.01
CA LEU A 218 -4.02 -2.75 22.82
C LEU A 218 -4.41 -4.20 23.06
N ARG A 219 -3.48 -5.01 23.59
CA ARG A 219 -3.74 -6.41 23.99
C ARG A 219 -4.93 -6.48 24.96
N ASP A 220 -4.87 -5.72 26.04
CA ASP A 220 -5.88 -5.78 27.10
C ASP A 220 -7.24 -5.25 26.59
N ARG A 221 -7.20 -4.24 25.72
CA ARG A 221 -8.40 -3.67 25.09
C ARG A 221 -9.14 -4.69 24.22
N ILE A 222 -8.39 -5.48 23.42
CA ILE A 222 -8.96 -6.56 22.60
C ILE A 222 -9.52 -7.66 23.48
N LEU A 223 -8.77 -8.14 24.47
CA LEU A 223 -9.21 -9.21 25.37
C LEU A 223 -10.48 -8.84 26.12
N ALA A 224 -10.64 -7.59 26.52
CA ALA A 224 -11.81 -7.10 27.25
C ALA A 224 -13.05 -6.85 26.36
N ASN A 225 -12.86 -6.53 25.06
CA ASN A 225 -13.94 -6.03 24.20
C ASN A 225 -14.24 -6.90 22.97
N ARG A 226 -13.47 -7.96 22.70
CA ARG A 226 -13.76 -8.86 21.57
C ARG A 226 -15.09 -9.57 21.79
N THR A 227 -15.93 -9.59 20.76
CA THR A 227 -17.24 -10.25 20.77
C THR A 227 -17.16 -11.77 20.58
N ASN A 228 -16.03 -12.25 20.10
CA ASN A 228 -15.75 -13.67 19.86
C ASN A 228 -14.36 -14.01 20.38
N GLU A 229 -14.26 -15.03 21.24
CA GLU A 229 -12.97 -15.48 21.80
C GLU A 229 -11.98 -15.95 20.73
N ALA A 230 -12.47 -16.42 19.58
CA ALA A 230 -11.63 -16.80 18.44
C ALA A 230 -11.05 -15.58 17.68
N TYR A 231 -11.53 -14.35 17.97
CA TYR A 231 -10.95 -13.15 17.36
C TYR A 231 -9.56 -12.88 17.95
N ALA A 232 -8.55 -13.10 17.13
CA ALA A 232 -7.14 -12.96 17.46
C ALA A 232 -6.41 -12.19 16.33
N PRO A 233 -6.57 -10.86 16.28
CA PRO A 233 -5.95 -10.07 15.23
C PRO A 233 -4.42 -10.06 15.36
N VAL A 234 -3.74 -9.79 14.25
CA VAL A 234 -2.30 -9.55 14.24
C VAL A 234 -2.03 -8.07 14.52
N PHE A 235 -1.13 -7.78 15.45
CA PHE A 235 -0.64 -6.42 15.64
C PHE A 235 0.37 -6.08 14.57
N HIS A 236 0.14 -5.00 13.87
CA HIS A 236 1.07 -4.47 12.89
C HIS A 236 1.26 -2.98 13.18
N ILE A 237 2.46 -2.64 13.65
CA ILE A 237 2.80 -1.30 14.13
C ILE A 237 3.94 -0.75 13.30
N ASP A 238 3.71 0.42 12.69
CA ASP A 238 4.72 1.15 11.95
C ASP A 238 5.43 2.16 12.88
N VAL A 239 6.73 2.00 13.00
CA VAL A 239 7.54 2.78 13.94
C VAL A 239 8.46 3.80 13.27
N TYR A 240 8.42 3.94 11.95
CA TYR A 240 9.10 5.03 11.21
C TYR A 240 10.56 5.23 11.59
N GLY A 241 11.31 4.16 11.79
CA GLY A 241 12.72 4.20 12.19
C GLY A 241 13.01 4.59 13.63
N THR A 242 11.98 4.85 14.45
CA THR A 242 12.20 5.37 15.81
C THR A 242 12.89 4.38 16.75
N ILE A 243 12.76 3.06 16.56
CA ILE A 243 13.51 2.06 17.34
C ILE A 243 15.01 2.20 17.04
N GLY A 244 15.39 2.24 15.75
CA GLY A 244 16.77 2.49 15.35
C GLY A 244 17.33 3.82 15.87
N ALA A 245 16.48 4.86 15.94
CA ALA A 245 16.87 6.17 16.44
C ALA A 245 17.28 6.15 17.92
N ILE A 246 16.65 5.31 18.78
CA ILE A 246 17.00 5.25 20.22
C ILE A 246 18.07 4.20 20.52
N PHE A 247 18.13 3.08 19.80
CA PHE A 247 19.10 2.00 20.05
C PHE A 247 20.33 2.08 19.16
N GLY A 248 20.26 2.81 18.03
CA GLY A 248 21.27 2.85 16.97
C GLY A 248 20.99 1.83 15.86
N ASN A 249 20.99 2.29 14.60
CA ASN A 249 20.61 1.49 13.43
C ASN A 249 21.48 0.23 13.20
N ASN A 250 22.69 0.18 13.76
CA ASN A 250 23.61 -0.96 13.68
C ASN A 250 23.66 -1.80 14.96
N ASN A 251 22.90 -1.44 16.00
CA ASN A 251 22.84 -2.18 17.25
C ASN A 251 21.73 -3.24 17.21
N TYR A 252 21.91 -4.26 16.38
CA TYR A 252 20.91 -5.32 16.16
C TYR A 252 20.54 -6.05 17.45
N VAL A 253 21.52 -6.27 18.35
CA VAL A 253 21.29 -6.94 19.64
C VAL A 253 20.37 -6.11 20.51
N GLY A 254 20.64 -4.82 20.69
CA GLY A 254 19.82 -3.94 21.52
C GLY A 254 18.40 -3.73 20.95
N MET A 255 18.28 -3.62 19.63
CA MET A 255 16.95 -3.56 18.99
C MET A 255 16.20 -4.88 19.15
N ALA A 256 16.87 -6.03 18.97
CA ALA A 256 16.25 -7.33 19.13
C ALA A 256 15.77 -7.56 20.57
N ASP A 257 16.58 -7.21 21.60
CA ASP A 257 16.16 -7.29 23.01
C ASP A 257 14.85 -6.52 23.27
N TYR A 258 14.73 -5.34 22.70
CA TYR A 258 13.53 -4.54 22.82
C TYR A 258 12.34 -5.11 22.05
N ILE A 259 12.54 -5.58 20.82
CA ILE A 259 11.49 -6.16 19.96
C ILE A 259 10.96 -7.47 20.55
N GLU A 260 11.84 -8.34 21.09
CA GLU A 260 11.41 -9.55 21.82
C GLU A 260 10.52 -9.19 23.03
N LYS A 261 10.91 -8.18 23.80
CA LYS A 261 10.10 -7.69 24.91
C LYS A 261 8.72 -7.21 24.45
N LEU A 262 8.62 -6.50 23.31
CA LEU A 262 7.34 -6.10 22.75
C LEU A 262 6.51 -7.32 22.34
N GLY A 263 7.14 -8.33 21.76
CA GLY A 263 6.48 -9.59 21.40
C GLY A 263 5.89 -10.31 22.61
N GLU A 264 6.64 -10.38 23.74
CA GLU A 264 6.12 -10.95 24.98
C GLU A 264 4.93 -10.16 25.56
N ILE A 265 4.97 -8.82 25.46
CA ILE A 265 3.87 -7.96 25.90
C ILE A 265 2.63 -8.17 25.02
N ALA A 266 2.79 -8.38 23.73
CA ALA A 266 1.69 -8.56 22.78
C ALA A 266 0.95 -9.91 22.97
N LYS A 267 1.55 -10.91 23.59
CA LYS A 267 0.93 -12.26 23.73
C LYS A 267 -0.47 -12.17 24.35
N PRO A 268 -1.46 -12.94 23.83
CA PRO A 268 -1.31 -14.07 22.88
C PRO A 268 -1.36 -13.67 21.39
N PHE A 269 -1.31 -12.39 21.06
CA PHE A 269 -1.39 -11.91 19.68
C PHE A 269 0.00 -11.89 19.02
N LYS A 270 0.03 -12.14 17.70
CA LYS A 270 1.23 -11.94 16.90
C LYS A 270 1.54 -10.46 16.75
N LEU A 271 2.82 -10.13 16.66
CA LEU A 271 3.30 -8.76 16.46
C LEU A 271 4.13 -8.65 15.19
N ARG A 272 3.86 -7.60 14.41
CA ARG A 272 4.67 -7.11 13.30
C ARG A 272 5.15 -5.71 13.59
N ILE A 273 6.43 -5.45 13.33
CA ILE A 273 7.05 -4.12 13.43
C ILE A 273 7.48 -3.70 12.03
N GLU A 274 6.84 -2.67 11.51
CA GLU A 274 7.19 -2.06 10.22
C GLU A 274 8.17 -0.92 10.45
N GLY A 275 9.18 -0.81 9.57
CA GLY A 275 10.17 0.25 9.61
C GLY A 275 10.93 0.36 10.95
N PRO A 276 11.53 -0.71 11.52
CA PRO A 276 12.18 -0.64 12.84
C PRO A 276 13.36 0.34 12.86
N MET A 277 14.01 0.56 11.72
CA MET A 277 15.10 1.52 11.51
C MET A 277 14.92 2.26 10.20
N ASP A 278 15.45 3.47 10.15
CA ASP A 278 15.64 4.26 8.92
C ASP A 278 17.08 4.79 8.91
N CYS A 279 17.88 4.28 7.98
CA CYS A 279 19.28 4.65 7.86
C CYS A 279 19.48 5.99 7.14
N ASP A 280 18.44 6.56 6.54
CA ASP A 280 18.37 7.87 5.86
C ASP A 280 19.58 8.17 4.93
N CYS A 281 20.10 7.14 4.26
CA CYS A 281 21.30 7.24 3.44
C CYS A 281 21.10 6.69 2.02
N ASP A 282 20.95 5.38 1.88
CA ASP A 282 20.75 4.70 0.60
C ASP A 282 20.08 3.34 0.79
N ARG A 283 19.56 2.81 -0.32
CA ARG A 283 18.82 1.55 -0.38
C ARG A 283 19.63 0.35 0.12
N GLU A 284 20.88 0.23 -0.29
CA GLU A 284 21.74 -0.90 0.05
C GLU A 284 22.09 -0.92 1.54
N THR A 285 22.34 0.24 2.13
CA THR A 285 22.59 0.38 3.58
C THR A 285 21.34 0.03 4.38
N GLN A 286 20.17 0.54 3.98
CA GLN A 286 18.90 0.20 4.63
C GLN A 286 18.61 -1.31 4.53
N MET A 287 18.74 -1.88 3.35
CA MET A 287 18.52 -3.30 3.11
C MET A 287 19.46 -4.15 3.98
N THR A 288 20.76 -3.81 4.03
CA THR A 288 21.77 -4.54 4.82
C THR A 288 21.46 -4.47 6.32
N ALA A 289 21.11 -3.29 6.83
CA ALA A 289 20.77 -3.10 8.24
C ALA A 289 19.53 -3.90 8.63
N LEU A 290 18.48 -3.85 7.82
CA LEU A 290 17.24 -4.60 8.09
C LEU A 290 17.48 -6.12 8.01
N ALA A 291 18.25 -6.59 7.02
CA ALA A 291 18.63 -8.00 6.92
C ALA A 291 19.41 -8.46 8.16
N GLY A 292 20.32 -7.63 8.68
CA GLY A 292 21.09 -7.91 9.90
C GLY A 292 20.19 -8.05 11.13
N LEU A 293 19.23 -7.15 11.32
CA LEU A 293 18.26 -7.25 12.42
C LEU A 293 17.33 -8.46 12.27
N THR A 294 16.87 -8.74 11.05
CA THR A 294 16.05 -9.92 10.76
C THR A 294 16.79 -11.20 11.13
N ALA A 295 18.04 -11.34 10.69
CA ALA A 295 18.86 -12.50 11.02
C ALA A 295 19.13 -12.65 12.53
N GLU A 296 19.26 -11.55 13.29
CA GLU A 296 19.41 -11.61 14.74
C GLU A 296 18.13 -12.11 15.43
N LEU A 297 16.95 -11.67 15.00
CA LEU A 297 15.66 -12.17 15.53
C LEU A 297 15.44 -13.64 15.17
N ASP A 298 15.74 -14.05 13.94
CA ASP A 298 15.65 -15.45 13.50
C ASP A 298 16.57 -16.37 14.35
N LYS A 299 17.79 -15.95 14.57
CA LYS A 299 18.77 -16.69 15.40
C LYS A 299 18.26 -16.91 16.83
N ARG A 300 17.47 -15.98 17.36
CA ARG A 300 16.86 -16.07 18.70
C ARG A 300 15.59 -16.89 18.72
N GLY A 301 15.01 -17.20 17.56
CA GLY A 301 13.69 -17.82 17.45
C GLY A 301 12.56 -16.87 17.90
N CYS A 302 12.73 -15.57 17.68
CA CYS A 302 11.74 -14.56 18.01
C CYS A 302 10.54 -14.61 17.04
N ASP A 303 9.31 -14.63 17.56
CA ASP A 303 8.09 -14.74 16.76
C ASP A 303 7.63 -13.39 16.16
N VAL A 304 8.33 -12.28 16.44
CA VAL A 304 8.00 -10.97 15.91
C VAL A 304 8.49 -10.86 14.47
N GLU A 305 7.58 -10.51 13.57
CA GLU A 305 7.90 -10.30 12.15
C GLU A 305 8.29 -8.85 11.88
N LEU A 306 9.40 -8.61 11.17
CA LEU A 306 9.80 -7.30 10.68
C LEU A 306 9.23 -7.07 9.28
N VAL A 307 8.77 -5.84 9.02
CA VAL A 307 8.23 -5.44 7.73
C VAL A 307 9.10 -4.32 7.14
N ALA A 308 9.61 -4.55 5.93
CA ALA A 308 10.35 -3.54 5.17
C ALA A 308 9.36 -2.55 4.54
N ASP A 309 9.61 -1.25 4.67
CA ASP A 309 8.85 -0.16 4.03
C ASP A 309 9.77 0.80 3.28
N GLU A 310 10.64 1.50 3.98
CA GLU A 310 11.50 2.52 3.35
C GLU A 310 12.46 1.90 2.32
N TRP A 311 12.69 2.61 1.21
CA TRP A 311 13.46 2.19 0.04
C TRP A 311 12.86 1.03 -0.77
N CYS A 312 11.63 0.59 -0.50
CA CYS A 312 10.90 -0.40 -1.29
C CYS A 312 9.94 0.28 -2.30
N ASN A 313 10.46 1.22 -3.10
CA ASN A 313 9.64 2.08 -3.97
C ASN A 313 9.44 1.51 -5.39
N THR A 314 10.24 0.54 -5.80
CA THR A 314 10.17 -0.08 -7.13
C THR A 314 10.09 -1.61 -7.05
N LEU A 315 9.73 -2.26 -8.15
CA LEU A 315 9.75 -3.73 -8.23
C LEU A 315 11.16 -4.29 -8.00
N GLU A 316 12.19 -3.59 -8.50
CA GLU A 316 13.60 -3.95 -8.32
C GLU A 316 14.02 -3.85 -6.85
N ASP A 317 13.55 -2.84 -6.14
CA ASP A 317 13.83 -2.69 -4.70
C ASP A 317 13.21 -3.83 -3.92
N ILE A 318 11.94 -4.16 -4.19
CA ILE A 318 11.25 -5.27 -3.52
C ILE A 318 11.98 -6.59 -3.76
N LYS A 319 12.43 -6.84 -5.01
CA LYS A 319 13.24 -8.02 -5.32
C LYS A 319 14.55 -8.04 -4.54
N LEU A 320 15.24 -6.91 -4.45
CA LEU A 320 16.49 -6.78 -3.69
C LEU A 320 16.27 -7.11 -2.20
N PHE A 321 15.24 -6.55 -1.57
CA PHE A 321 14.92 -6.81 -0.16
C PHE A 321 14.52 -8.27 0.07
N ALA A 322 13.71 -8.84 -0.81
CA ALA A 322 13.30 -10.24 -0.72
C ALA A 322 14.48 -11.21 -0.89
N ASP A 323 15.37 -10.98 -1.86
CA ASP A 323 16.55 -11.80 -2.12
C ASP A 323 17.53 -11.81 -0.94
N ASN A 324 17.61 -10.70 -0.20
CA ASN A 324 18.50 -10.55 0.96
C ASN A 324 17.79 -10.82 2.30
N LYS A 325 16.54 -11.27 2.29
CA LYS A 325 15.75 -11.50 3.51
C LYS A 325 15.75 -10.27 4.44
N ALA A 326 15.69 -9.09 3.86
CA ALA A 326 15.61 -7.83 4.59
C ALA A 326 14.17 -7.59 5.05
N GLY A 327 13.84 -8.10 6.22
CA GLY A 327 12.50 -8.24 6.77
C GLY A 327 11.87 -9.61 6.49
N HIS A 328 10.93 -10.00 7.34
CA HIS A 328 10.09 -11.19 7.16
C HIS A 328 8.97 -10.95 6.15
N MET A 329 8.66 -9.67 5.92
CA MET A 329 7.63 -9.18 5.02
C MET A 329 8.09 -7.89 4.35
N VAL A 330 7.59 -7.62 3.14
CA VAL A 330 7.83 -6.35 2.42
C VAL A 330 6.50 -5.65 2.17
N GLN A 331 6.43 -4.36 2.47
CA GLN A 331 5.32 -3.50 2.06
C GLN A 331 5.44 -3.17 0.57
N ILE A 332 4.36 -3.41 -0.15
CA ILE A 332 4.24 -3.12 -1.58
C ILE A 332 3.35 -1.89 -1.74
N LYS A 333 3.96 -0.70 -1.82
CA LYS A 333 3.26 0.58 -2.02
C LYS A 333 2.74 0.68 -3.45
N THR A 334 1.48 0.35 -3.65
CA THR A 334 0.91 0.17 -4.99
C THR A 334 1.11 1.36 -5.94
N PRO A 335 0.90 2.65 -5.55
CA PRO A 335 1.14 3.75 -6.48
C PRO A 335 2.63 4.01 -6.79
N ASP A 336 3.54 3.72 -5.86
CA ASP A 336 4.98 3.94 -6.07
C ASP A 336 5.54 2.97 -7.12
N LEU A 337 5.03 1.73 -7.19
CA LEU A 337 5.44 0.76 -8.19
C LEU A 337 4.97 1.12 -9.61
N GLY A 338 4.09 2.08 -9.77
CA GLY A 338 3.46 2.42 -11.06
C GLY A 338 2.41 1.40 -11.47
N GLY A 339 2.58 0.72 -12.61
CA GLY A 339 1.57 -0.23 -13.08
C GLY A 339 1.24 -1.34 -12.09
N ILE A 340 -0.06 -1.73 -12.00
CA ILE A 340 -0.49 -2.83 -11.11
C ILE A 340 0.10 -4.18 -11.48
N ASN A 341 0.58 -4.34 -12.72
CA ASN A 341 1.39 -5.49 -13.13
C ASN A 341 2.63 -5.63 -12.24
N ASN A 342 3.30 -4.54 -11.89
CA ASN A 342 4.46 -4.56 -10.98
C ASN A 342 4.05 -4.95 -9.56
N THR A 343 2.87 -4.51 -9.09
CA THR A 343 2.30 -4.96 -7.81
C THR A 343 2.06 -6.47 -7.79
N ILE A 344 1.45 -7.00 -8.85
CA ILE A 344 1.20 -8.44 -9.01
C ILE A 344 2.52 -9.21 -8.98
N GLU A 345 3.50 -8.77 -9.78
CA GLU A 345 4.83 -9.41 -9.85
C GLU A 345 5.57 -9.34 -8.51
N ALA A 346 5.49 -8.22 -7.79
CA ALA A 346 6.09 -8.07 -6.46
C ALA A 346 5.53 -9.07 -5.46
N VAL A 347 4.19 -9.24 -5.40
CA VAL A 347 3.56 -10.21 -4.49
C VAL A 347 4.00 -11.64 -4.85
N LEU A 348 3.98 -11.99 -6.12
CA LEU A 348 4.36 -13.33 -6.57
C LEU A 348 5.84 -13.62 -6.31
N TYR A 349 6.72 -12.63 -6.54
CA TYR A 349 8.14 -12.75 -6.26
C TYR A 349 8.43 -12.94 -4.77
N CYS A 350 7.85 -12.14 -3.89
CA CYS A 350 7.98 -12.32 -2.44
C CYS A 350 7.59 -13.75 -2.03
N LYS A 351 6.48 -14.26 -2.55
CA LYS A 351 6.03 -15.63 -2.27
C LYS A 351 7.01 -16.68 -2.76
N GLU A 352 7.58 -16.52 -3.96
CA GLU A 352 8.61 -17.41 -4.50
C GLU A 352 9.84 -17.45 -3.59
N LYS A 353 10.21 -16.32 -3.00
CA LYS A 353 11.34 -16.20 -2.07
C LYS A 353 11.03 -16.61 -0.62
N GLY A 354 9.78 -16.96 -0.33
CA GLY A 354 9.35 -17.30 1.04
C GLY A 354 9.29 -16.09 1.98
N ILE A 355 9.16 -14.88 1.41
CA ILE A 355 8.99 -13.62 2.14
C ILE A 355 7.51 -13.24 2.12
N GLY A 356 6.99 -12.72 3.24
CA GLY A 356 5.64 -12.21 3.33
C GLY A 356 5.43 -11.02 2.38
N ALA A 357 4.31 -11.00 1.67
CA ALA A 357 3.91 -9.85 0.87
C ALA A 357 2.78 -9.10 1.58
N TYR A 358 3.00 -7.83 1.87
CA TYR A 358 1.96 -6.91 2.29
C TYR A 358 1.58 -6.04 1.10
N GLN A 359 0.41 -6.31 0.48
CA GLN A 359 -0.12 -5.46 -0.57
C GLN A 359 -0.68 -4.19 0.08
N GLY A 360 0.19 -3.22 0.23
CA GLY A 360 -0.04 -1.95 0.88
C GLY A 360 -0.68 -0.92 -0.02
N GLY A 361 -0.18 0.27 0.04
CA GLY A 361 -0.68 1.43 -0.69
C GLY A 361 -0.46 2.71 0.08
N THR A 362 -1.35 3.64 -0.11
CA THR A 362 -1.34 4.93 0.59
C THR A 362 -2.75 5.37 0.95
N CYS A 363 -2.87 6.21 1.99
CA CYS A 363 -4.12 6.90 2.30
C CYS A 363 -4.60 7.78 1.12
N ASN A 364 -3.68 8.23 0.28
CA ASN A 364 -3.94 9.11 -0.86
C ASN A 364 -4.33 8.34 -2.14
N GLU A 365 -5.25 7.42 -2.03
CA GLU A 365 -5.82 6.65 -3.15
C GLU A 365 -7.30 6.95 -3.34
N THR A 366 -7.99 6.16 -4.20
CA THR A 366 -9.42 6.29 -4.50
C THR A 366 -10.14 4.99 -4.18
N ASP A 367 -11.47 5.03 -4.15
CA ASP A 367 -12.31 3.85 -4.03
C ASP A 367 -12.09 2.88 -5.20
N ARG A 368 -11.92 3.41 -6.42
CA ARG A 368 -11.69 2.58 -7.60
C ARG A 368 -10.36 1.86 -7.55
N SER A 369 -9.27 2.56 -7.22
CA SER A 369 -7.94 1.93 -7.10
C SER A 369 -7.92 0.87 -6.00
N ALA A 370 -8.62 1.10 -4.89
CA ALA A 370 -8.76 0.13 -3.82
C ALA A 370 -9.48 -1.15 -4.27
N GLN A 371 -10.60 -1.02 -5.00
CA GLN A 371 -11.34 -2.16 -5.55
C GLN A 371 -10.47 -2.99 -6.51
N VAL A 372 -9.75 -2.34 -7.43
CA VAL A 372 -8.84 -3.05 -8.35
C VAL A 372 -7.73 -3.78 -7.59
N CYS A 373 -7.15 -3.15 -6.56
CA CYS A 373 -6.17 -3.78 -5.70
C CYS A 373 -6.72 -5.02 -4.98
N VAL A 374 -7.99 -5.03 -4.59
CA VAL A 374 -8.65 -6.24 -4.04
C VAL A 374 -8.65 -7.37 -5.05
N HIS A 375 -8.96 -7.12 -6.32
CA HIS A 375 -8.89 -8.16 -7.34
C HIS A 375 -7.47 -8.71 -7.51
N CYS A 376 -6.45 -7.85 -7.50
CA CYS A 376 -5.05 -8.28 -7.54
C CYS A 376 -4.71 -9.15 -6.32
N ALA A 377 -5.10 -8.72 -5.11
CA ALA A 377 -4.86 -9.47 -3.89
C ALA A 377 -5.58 -10.84 -3.89
N MET A 378 -6.82 -10.89 -4.35
CA MET A 378 -7.56 -12.16 -4.45
C MET A 378 -6.91 -13.15 -5.42
N ALA A 379 -6.23 -12.68 -6.47
CA ALA A 379 -5.49 -13.52 -7.40
C ALA A 379 -4.11 -13.95 -6.85
N THR A 380 -3.35 -13.02 -6.27
CA THR A 380 -1.96 -13.24 -5.85
C THR A 380 -1.81 -13.78 -4.43
N LYS A 381 -2.82 -13.57 -3.57
CA LYS A 381 -2.87 -14.01 -2.16
C LYS A 381 -1.70 -13.48 -1.34
N PRO A 382 -1.55 -12.16 -1.17
CA PRO A 382 -0.62 -11.59 -0.21
C PRO A 382 -1.01 -12.01 1.21
N VAL A 383 -0.12 -11.80 2.17
CA VAL A 383 -0.39 -12.09 3.60
C VAL A 383 -1.49 -11.15 4.13
N GLN A 384 -1.47 -9.90 3.68
CA GLN A 384 -2.47 -8.89 4.03
C GLN A 384 -2.63 -7.85 2.93
N ILE A 385 -3.78 -7.16 2.94
CA ILE A 385 -4.07 -6.00 2.08
C ILE A 385 -4.42 -4.78 2.94
N LEU A 386 -3.97 -3.60 2.53
CA LEU A 386 -4.29 -2.34 3.20
C LEU A 386 -5.74 -1.92 2.96
N ALA A 387 -6.43 -1.52 4.03
CA ALA A 387 -7.68 -0.77 3.96
C ALA A 387 -7.40 0.67 3.51
N LYS A 388 -7.84 1.00 2.31
CA LYS A 388 -7.64 2.29 1.64
C LYS A 388 -8.86 2.63 0.77
N PRO A 389 -9.11 3.87 0.37
CA PRO A 389 -8.35 5.10 0.66
C PRO A 389 -8.55 5.63 2.08
N GLY A 390 -7.91 6.78 2.35
CA GLY A 390 -8.05 7.52 3.59
C GLY A 390 -7.25 6.93 4.74
N MET A 391 -7.33 7.62 5.88
CA MET A 391 -6.74 7.15 7.14
C MET A 391 -7.85 6.56 7.97
N GLY A 392 -7.74 5.29 8.25
CA GLY A 392 -8.63 4.70 9.19
C GLY A 392 -9.52 3.59 8.68
N VAL A 393 -10.47 3.24 9.54
CA VAL A 393 -11.23 1.99 9.50
C VAL A 393 -12.62 2.17 8.93
N ASP A 394 -12.99 3.35 8.50
CA ASP A 394 -14.36 3.63 8.06
C ASP A 394 -14.50 3.34 6.56
N GLU A 395 -14.14 4.30 5.70
CA GLU A 395 -14.30 4.17 4.26
C GLU A 395 -13.40 3.09 3.65
N GLY A 396 -12.10 3.09 3.97
CA GLY A 396 -11.15 2.15 3.38
C GLY A 396 -11.46 0.69 3.72
N TYR A 397 -11.77 0.41 4.98
CA TYR A 397 -12.17 -0.93 5.40
C TYR A 397 -13.46 -1.40 4.69
N MET A 398 -14.47 -0.52 4.63
CA MET A 398 -15.74 -0.81 3.97
C MET A 398 -15.54 -1.15 2.49
N ILE A 399 -14.75 -0.35 1.78
CA ILE A 399 -14.51 -0.54 0.34
C ILE A 399 -13.82 -1.88 0.08
N VAL A 400 -12.71 -2.13 0.77
CA VAL A 400 -11.90 -3.35 0.60
C VAL A 400 -12.69 -4.60 1.02
N TYR A 401 -13.34 -4.56 2.18
CA TYR A 401 -14.16 -5.66 2.70
C TYR A 401 -15.31 -6.01 1.76
N ASN A 402 -16.07 -5.00 1.32
CA ASN A 402 -17.24 -5.22 0.47
C ASN A 402 -16.85 -5.76 -0.90
N GLU A 403 -15.78 -5.24 -1.52
CA GLU A 403 -15.33 -5.71 -2.83
C GLU A 403 -14.85 -7.16 -2.76
N MET A 404 -14.11 -7.52 -1.73
CA MET A 404 -13.66 -8.89 -1.51
C MET A 404 -14.85 -9.88 -1.41
N ASN A 405 -15.87 -9.49 -0.65
CA ASN A 405 -17.07 -10.32 -0.50
C ASN A 405 -17.91 -10.40 -1.79
N ARG A 406 -17.97 -9.33 -2.61
CA ARG A 406 -18.61 -9.38 -3.94
C ARG A 406 -17.92 -10.39 -4.86
N ILE A 407 -16.59 -10.37 -4.89
CA ILE A 407 -15.78 -11.33 -5.67
C ILE A 407 -16.11 -12.77 -5.24
N LEU A 408 -16.07 -13.05 -3.94
CA LEU A 408 -16.36 -14.38 -3.39
C LEU A 408 -17.79 -14.83 -3.72
N ALA A 409 -18.78 -13.94 -3.55
CA ALA A 409 -20.18 -14.24 -3.84
C ALA A 409 -20.41 -14.57 -5.33
N ILE A 410 -19.86 -13.77 -6.25
CA ILE A 410 -19.99 -13.99 -7.69
C ILE A 410 -19.32 -15.32 -8.10
N ARG A 411 -18.13 -15.60 -7.56
CA ARG A 411 -17.41 -16.85 -7.86
C ARG A 411 -18.16 -18.07 -7.35
N ASN A 412 -18.75 -18.00 -6.16
CA ASN A 412 -19.57 -19.08 -5.61
C ASN A 412 -20.83 -19.31 -6.47
N ALA A 413 -21.50 -18.24 -6.91
CA ALA A 413 -22.64 -18.37 -7.80
C ALA A 413 -22.27 -19.02 -9.15
N LYS A 414 -21.12 -18.64 -9.74
CA LYS A 414 -20.60 -19.25 -10.98
C LYS A 414 -20.28 -20.75 -10.81
N LYS A 415 -19.79 -21.19 -9.63
CA LYS A 415 -19.53 -22.61 -9.34
C LYS A 415 -20.82 -23.43 -9.25
N ASN A 416 -21.85 -22.86 -8.62
CA ASN A 416 -23.12 -23.56 -8.40
C ASN A 416 -24.02 -23.66 -9.67
N ASN A 417 -23.69 -22.87 -10.69
CA ASN A 417 -24.42 -22.86 -11.98
C ASN A 417 -23.73 -23.70 -13.08
N LYS A 418 -22.61 -24.36 -12.73
CA LYS A 418 -21.94 -25.34 -13.59
C LYS A 418 -22.32 -26.75 -13.16
#